data_734d31425b730b3fc82541e2bee710fd
#
_entry.id   734d31425b730b3fc82541e2bee710fd
#
_cell.length_a   1.000
_cell.length_b   1.000
_cell.length_c   1.000
_cell.angle_alpha   90.00
_cell.angle_beta   90.00
_cell.angle_gamma   90.00
#
_symmetry.space_group_name_H-M   'P 1'
#
loop_
_entity.id
_entity.type
_entity.pdbx_description
1 polymer ?
#
loop_
_entity_poly.entity_id
_entity_poly.type
_entity_poly.pdbx_seq_one_letter_code
_entity_poly.pdbx_strand_id
1 'polypeptide(L)'
;LPKTGVDFPQIQVSCMKVCLIEPSKFVSLTNFVSTISMPPLGLAYIAASLKEAGHEVSVVDGPGSAPRNFFQFNDVRIRGLTNEQIVERIPRDVQVIGLGCMFTSHWVLVRELLKDIRRVFPDAFLIMGGEHVTGFPEFSLEGSSLDAVVMGEGEEIIVELLEHVENGKPLDTVAGVAYRAADDTIRVNERRQRIRDIDAIPRPAWELFDIQKYNEVNQPHGASQGKFMPMLATRGCPFSCTFCTSPKMWTTEWTPRNYKLVVDEMQDYFNEYGVTDFQFEDLTAIVKKQWISDFCDEIIAREMNITFQLPSGTRSEGIDYEIACKLKAAGCHEFAFAPESGDPRILQAIKKKVHLPTMFQSAKSALRAGINVGCFFIIGFPEDDYKSVLRTYAAIVKCGMIGLTNVNLNAYSPQPNTESFNQLREDGVITELSDDYLMSLFTFQDFGAKKTSYNKHFSDWELSLMVLFGVGLFYSVYFLRKPTRILQLFTDLFSQSSSNKSTKMAKSFLKDAFTLVKNKLIRV
;
A
#
# COMPACT_ATOMS: atom_id res chain seq x y z
N LEU A 1 12.97 -51.88 -5.20
CA LEU A 1 14.01 -50.95 -4.80
C LEU A 1 13.66 -50.34 -3.45
N PRO A 2 14.53 -50.34 -2.43
CA PRO A 2 14.21 -49.93 -1.09
C PRO A 2 14.11 -48.41 -0.99
N LYS A 3 13.03 -47.91 -0.36
CA LYS A 3 12.89 -46.53 0.06
C LYS A 3 13.91 -46.27 1.18
N THR A 4 14.96 -45.49 0.88
CA THR A 4 15.82 -44.91 1.91
C THR A 4 15.07 -43.71 2.49
N GLY A 5 14.33 -43.96 3.58
CA GLY A 5 13.84 -42.87 4.41
C GLY A 5 15.03 -42.24 5.13
N VAL A 6 15.39 -41.05 4.75
CA VAL A 6 16.19 -40.16 5.60
C VAL A 6 15.19 -39.55 6.57
N ASP A 7 15.14 -40.08 7.80
CA ASP A 7 14.49 -39.41 8.92
C ASP A 7 15.24 -38.09 9.17
N PHE A 8 14.65 -37.00 8.71
CA PHE A 8 15.04 -35.67 9.22
C PHE A 8 14.61 -35.66 10.71
N PRO A 9 15.49 -35.24 11.63
CA PRO A 9 15.06 -35.04 13.00
C PRO A 9 13.89 -34.07 12.98
N GLN A 10 12.73 -34.47 13.46
CA GLN A 10 11.63 -33.56 13.77
C GLN A 10 12.18 -32.61 14.82
N ILE A 11 12.54 -31.41 14.42
CA ILE A 11 12.80 -30.30 15.32
C ILE A 11 11.45 -30.08 16.01
N GLN A 12 11.40 -30.37 17.29
CA GLN A 12 10.25 -30.12 18.13
C GLN A 12 10.16 -28.61 18.29
N VAL A 13 9.56 -27.93 17.31
CA VAL A 13 9.23 -26.50 17.41
C VAL A 13 8.16 -26.42 18.49
N SER A 14 8.49 -25.85 19.63
CA SER A 14 7.50 -25.59 20.65
C SER A 14 6.57 -24.49 20.12
N CYS A 15 5.30 -24.59 20.45
CA CYS A 15 4.23 -23.77 19.92
C CYS A 15 4.12 -22.47 20.73
N MET A 16 4.61 -21.35 20.20
CA MET A 16 4.40 -20.03 20.82
C MET A 16 3.01 -19.47 20.50
N LYS A 17 2.43 -18.76 21.45
CA LYS A 17 1.19 -17.98 21.27
C LYS A 17 1.52 -16.57 20.78
N VAL A 18 1.15 -16.28 19.54
CA VAL A 18 1.44 -15.03 18.85
C VAL A 18 0.15 -14.27 18.58
N CYS A 19 0.11 -12.98 18.93
CA CYS A 19 -0.95 -12.07 18.52
C CYS A 19 -0.42 -11.05 17.52
N LEU A 20 -0.94 -11.06 16.31
CA LEU A 20 -0.62 -10.08 15.28
C LEU A 20 -1.63 -8.94 15.29
N ILE A 21 -1.15 -7.71 15.21
CA ILE A 21 -1.99 -6.50 15.29
C ILE A 21 -1.84 -5.68 14.02
N GLU A 22 -2.96 -5.42 13.35
CA GLU A 22 -3.07 -4.32 12.40
C GLU A 22 -3.56 -3.08 13.14
N PRO A 23 -2.73 -2.06 13.37
CA PRO A 23 -3.14 -0.85 14.05
C PRO A 23 -4.21 -0.08 13.28
N SER A 24 -5.04 0.69 13.99
CA SER A 24 -6.01 1.60 13.39
C SER A 24 -5.32 2.64 12.51
N LYS A 25 -6.00 3.13 11.47
CA LYS A 25 -5.37 3.89 10.38
C LYS A 25 -5.79 5.35 10.36
N PHE A 26 -4.84 6.22 10.05
CA PHE A 26 -5.13 7.60 9.71
C PHE A 26 -6.09 7.68 8.51
N VAL A 27 -7.07 8.55 8.67
CA VAL A 27 -8.01 8.95 7.63
C VAL A 27 -7.92 10.47 7.53
N SER A 28 -7.99 11.02 6.34
CA SER A 28 -7.91 12.45 6.10
C SER A 28 -8.67 13.33 7.11
N LEU A 29 -8.10 14.47 7.47
CA LEU A 29 -8.73 15.53 8.26
C LEU A 29 -9.92 16.19 7.57
N THR A 30 -9.85 16.31 6.25
CA THR A 30 -10.75 17.19 5.47
C THR A 30 -11.90 16.45 4.83
N ASN A 31 -11.98 15.11 4.98
CA ASN A 31 -12.95 14.24 4.29
C ASN A 31 -12.91 14.31 2.74
N PHE A 32 -11.89 14.96 2.16
CA PHE A 32 -11.71 15.09 0.71
C PHE A 32 -10.91 13.96 0.08
N VAL A 33 -10.75 12.84 0.77
CA VAL A 33 -10.01 11.68 0.29
C VAL A 33 -10.87 10.43 0.31
N SER A 34 -10.78 9.65 -0.76
CA SER A 34 -11.31 8.29 -0.75
C SER A 34 -10.50 7.46 0.25
N THR A 35 -11.10 7.16 1.39
CA THR A 35 -10.47 6.35 2.42
C THR A 35 -10.39 4.90 1.94
N ILE A 36 -9.16 4.40 1.80
CA ILE A 36 -8.92 2.99 1.47
C ILE A 36 -9.13 2.15 2.73
N SER A 37 -9.85 1.04 2.59
CA SER A 37 -10.05 0.03 3.61
C SER A 37 -9.89 -1.34 2.97
N MET A 38 -8.70 -1.91 3.13
CA MET A 38 -8.29 -3.18 2.55
C MET A 38 -7.86 -4.14 3.65
N PRO A 39 -8.16 -5.44 3.55
CA PRO A 39 -7.55 -6.43 4.42
C PRO A 39 -6.01 -6.33 4.38
N PRO A 40 -5.32 -6.49 5.52
CA PRO A 40 -3.87 -6.27 5.61
C PRO A 40 -3.08 -7.45 5.05
N LEU A 41 -2.83 -7.44 3.75
CA LEU A 41 -2.22 -8.53 2.98
C LEU A 41 -0.86 -8.97 3.56
N GLY A 42 0.02 -8.02 3.91
CA GLY A 42 1.32 -8.35 4.50
C GLY A 42 1.20 -9.08 5.84
N LEU A 43 0.28 -8.63 6.71
CA LEU A 43 0.05 -9.29 8.00
C LEU A 43 -0.54 -10.68 7.83
N ALA A 44 -1.40 -10.87 6.80
CA ALA A 44 -1.98 -12.17 6.50
C ALA A 44 -0.93 -13.18 5.98
N TYR A 45 0.09 -12.73 5.23
CA TYR A 45 1.26 -13.56 4.86
C TYR A 45 2.08 -13.94 6.10
N ILE A 46 2.37 -12.98 6.99
CA ILE A 46 3.10 -13.27 8.25
C ILE A 46 2.34 -14.28 9.11
N ALA A 47 1.00 -14.11 9.23
CA ALA A 47 0.17 -15.05 9.97
C ALA A 47 0.24 -16.47 9.37
N ALA A 48 0.23 -16.59 8.05
CA ALA A 48 0.34 -17.87 7.36
C ALA A 48 1.69 -18.54 7.62
N SER A 49 2.80 -17.79 7.51
CA SER A 49 4.15 -18.34 7.76
C SER A 49 4.32 -18.82 9.20
N LEU A 50 3.79 -18.09 10.18
CA LEU A 50 3.82 -18.49 11.58
C LEU A 50 2.96 -19.73 11.86
N LYS A 51 1.77 -19.84 11.24
CA LYS A 51 0.91 -21.03 11.34
C LYS A 51 1.58 -22.25 10.72
N GLU A 52 2.20 -22.10 9.54
CA GLU A 52 2.94 -23.20 8.89
C GLU A 52 4.12 -23.67 9.75
N ALA A 53 4.79 -22.75 10.46
CA ALA A 53 5.83 -23.07 11.43
C ALA A 53 5.31 -23.69 12.74
N GLY A 54 3.99 -23.84 12.92
CA GLY A 54 3.38 -24.52 14.06
C GLY A 54 3.03 -23.63 15.25
N HIS A 55 3.09 -22.31 15.12
CA HIS A 55 2.69 -21.38 16.18
C HIS A 55 1.16 -21.19 16.24
N GLU A 56 0.64 -20.91 17.45
CA GLU A 56 -0.76 -20.51 17.65
C GLU A 56 -0.91 -19.01 17.36
N VAL A 57 -1.59 -18.66 16.25
CA VAL A 57 -1.69 -17.28 15.79
C VAL A 57 -3.10 -16.75 15.97
N SER A 58 -3.20 -15.61 16.65
CA SER A 58 -4.41 -14.78 16.73
C SER A 58 -4.18 -13.42 16.05
N VAL A 59 -5.27 -12.76 15.64
CA VAL A 59 -5.18 -11.45 14.99
C VAL A 59 -6.12 -10.44 15.63
N VAL A 60 -5.63 -9.23 15.88
CA VAL A 60 -6.43 -8.05 16.21
C VAL A 60 -6.34 -7.06 15.05
N ASP A 61 -7.33 -7.06 14.19
CA ASP A 61 -7.42 -6.16 13.05
C ASP A 61 -8.23 -4.90 13.45
N GLY A 62 -7.53 -3.81 13.76
CA GLY A 62 -8.15 -2.57 14.21
C GLY A 62 -9.14 -1.99 13.21
N PRO A 63 -8.73 -1.75 11.93
CA PRO A 63 -9.64 -1.27 10.88
C PRO A 63 -10.74 -2.26 10.52
N GLY A 64 -10.40 -3.54 10.36
CA GLY A 64 -11.34 -4.59 9.95
C GLY A 64 -12.38 -4.92 11.00
N SER A 65 -12.01 -4.89 12.29
CA SER A 65 -12.95 -5.12 13.40
C SER A 65 -13.99 -3.99 13.54
N ALA A 66 -13.61 -2.75 13.22
CA ALA A 66 -14.46 -1.57 13.37
C ALA A 66 -14.36 -0.61 12.17
N PRO A 67 -14.68 -1.04 10.94
CA PRO A 67 -14.40 -0.26 9.73
C PRO A 67 -15.24 0.99 9.56
N ARG A 68 -16.31 1.15 10.35
CA ARG A 68 -17.17 2.34 10.39
C ARG A 68 -16.95 3.19 11.63
N ASN A 69 -16.09 2.77 12.54
CA ASN A 69 -15.73 3.56 13.72
C ASN A 69 -14.65 4.58 13.37
N PHE A 70 -14.87 5.83 13.79
CA PHE A 70 -13.92 6.93 13.59
C PHE A 70 -13.80 7.70 14.91
N PHE A 71 -12.56 7.98 15.29
CA PHE A 71 -12.25 8.80 16.45
C PHE A 71 -11.14 9.81 16.12
N GLN A 72 -10.93 10.78 17.01
CA GLN A 72 -9.93 11.82 16.85
C GLN A 72 -8.65 11.47 17.61
N PHE A 73 -7.50 11.66 16.97
CA PHE A 73 -6.18 11.60 17.60
C PHE A 73 -5.39 12.82 17.13
N ASN A 74 -5.07 13.72 18.06
CA ASN A 74 -4.59 15.05 17.73
C ASN A 74 -5.51 15.72 16.68
N ASP A 75 -4.91 16.24 15.61
CA ASP A 75 -5.65 16.86 14.51
C ASP A 75 -6.03 15.88 13.39
N VAL A 76 -5.86 14.56 13.58
CA VAL A 76 -6.17 13.55 12.57
C VAL A 76 -7.33 12.65 13.00
N ARG A 77 -8.12 12.26 12.02
CA ARG A 77 -9.19 11.28 12.19
C ARG A 77 -8.64 9.89 11.98
N ILE A 78 -8.94 8.99 12.91
CA ILE A 78 -8.53 7.59 12.89
C ILE A 78 -9.74 6.72 12.55
N ARG A 79 -9.53 5.66 11.78
CA ARG A 79 -10.51 4.60 11.53
C ARG A 79 -10.07 3.34 12.25
N GLY A 80 -11.00 2.69 12.95
CA GLY A 80 -10.80 1.40 13.57
C GLY A 80 -11.13 1.37 15.06
N LEU A 81 -10.51 0.44 15.77
CA LEU A 81 -10.57 0.30 17.22
C LEU A 81 -9.72 1.37 17.91
N THR A 82 -10.11 1.82 19.11
CA THR A 82 -9.20 2.62 19.96
C THR A 82 -8.07 1.74 20.50
N ASN A 83 -7.01 2.36 21.04
CA ASN A 83 -5.90 1.61 21.63
C ASN A 83 -6.39 0.68 22.75
N GLU A 84 -7.26 1.17 23.63
CA GLU A 84 -7.87 0.38 24.72
C GLU A 84 -8.61 -0.84 24.15
N GLN A 85 -9.42 -0.64 23.11
CA GLN A 85 -10.16 -1.72 22.47
C GLN A 85 -9.26 -2.74 21.78
N ILE A 86 -8.10 -2.34 21.24
CA ILE A 86 -7.08 -3.23 20.70
C ILE A 86 -6.48 -4.05 21.84
N VAL A 87 -5.99 -3.39 22.90
CA VAL A 87 -5.35 -4.05 24.05
C VAL A 87 -6.26 -5.03 24.76
N GLU A 88 -7.56 -4.74 24.88
CA GLU A 88 -8.57 -5.63 25.47
C GLU A 88 -8.76 -6.93 24.67
N ARG A 89 -8.51 -6.93 23.36
CA ARG A 89 -8.68 -8.08 22.47
C ARG A 89 -7.46 -8.99 22.39
N ILE A 90 -6.31 -8.54 22.90
CA ILE A 90 -5.09 -9.36 22.94
C ILE A 90 -5.30 -10.51 23.94
N PRO A 91 -5.07 -11.78 23.57
CA PRO A 91 -5.14 -12.91 24.48
C PRO A 91 -4.22 -12.73 25.69
N ARG A 92 -4.68 -13.06 26.89
CA ARG A 92 -3.92 -12.82 28.14
C ARG A 92 -2.69 -13.70 28.29
N ASP A 93 -2.67 -14.83 27.63
CA ASP A 93 -1.58 -15.82 27.66
C ASP A 93 -0.64 -15.71 26.44
N VAL A 94 -0.71 -14.58 25.72
CA VAL A 94 0.17 -14.30 24.59
C VAL A 94 1.63 -14.17 25.03
N GLN A 95 2.54 -14.73 24.26
CA GLN A 95 3.99 -14.66 24.49
C GLN A 95 4.65 -13.63 23.57
N VAL A 96 4.12 -13.48 22.35
CA VAL A 96 4.66 -12.56 21.34
C VAL A 96 3.54 -11.71 20.78
N ILE A 97 3.80 -10.40 20.67
CA ILE A 97 2.87 -9.46 20.02
C ILE A 97 3.59 -8.80 18.85
N GLY A 98 3.08 -9.04 17.64
CA GLY A 98 3.63 -8.49 16.40
C GLY A 98 2.73 -7.40 15.81
N LEU A 99 3.29 -6.24 15.44
CA LEU A 99 2.55 -5.14 14.84
C LEU A 99 3.01 -4.87 13.40
N GLY A 100 2.07 -4.46 12.54
CA GLY A 100 2.38 -3.92 11.22
C GLY A 100 2.49 -2.40 11.23
N CYS A 101 3.57 -1.84 10.64
CA CYS A 101 3.67 -0.40 10.38
C CYS A 101 4.20 -0.15 8.97
N MET A 102 3.28 -0.05 8.01
CA MET A 102 3.63 0.16 6.61
C MET A 102 4.00 1.62 6.32
N PHE A 103 3.21 2.57 6.82
CA PHE A 103 3.40 3.99 6.55
C PHE A 103 4.05 4.71 7.73
N THR A 104 5.13 5.43 7.48
CA THR A 104 5.84 6.21 8.50
C THR A 104 4.95 7.24 9.20
N SER A 105 3.97 7.81 8.51
CA SER A 105 2.99 8.71 9.11
C SER A 105 2.14 8.08 10.21
N HIS A 106 1.98 6.75 10.21
CA HIS A 106 1.24 6.04 11.26
C HIS A 106 2.06 5.80 12.52
N TRP A 107 3.38 5.97 12.47
CA TRP A 107 4.28 5.71 13.58
C TRP A 107 3.88 6.40 14.88
N VAL A 108 3.43 7.65 14.79
CA VAL A 108 3.01 8.43 15.97
C VAL A 108 1.87 7.73 16.72
N LEU A 109 0.89 7.19 16.01
CA LEU A 109 -0.23 6.43 16.59
C LEU A 109 0.24 5.07 17.12
N VAL A 110 1.06 4.38 16.34
CA VAL A 110 1.55 3.03 16.69
C VAL A 110 2.45 3.07 17.91
N ARG A 111 3.27 4.10 18.05
CA ARG A 111 4.12 4.31 19.24
C ARG A 111 3.31 4.46 20.52
N GLU A 112 2.18 5.16 20.49
CA GLU A 112 1.29 5.27 21.66
C GLU A 112 0.61 3.91 21.98
N LEU A 113 0.18 3.17 20.93
CA LEU A 113 -0.36 1.82 21.11
C LEU A 113 0.67 0.88 21.77
N LEU A 114 1.94 0.95 21.38
CA LEU A 114 3.01 0.13 21.99
C LEU A 114 3.18 0.41 23.49
N LYS A 115 3.06 1.68 23.93
CA LYS A 115 3.08 2.04 25.36
C LYS A 115 1.93 1.39 26.11
N ASP A 116 0.72 1.42 25.54
CA ASP A 116 -0.46 0.81 26.15
C ASP A 116 -0.33 -0.71 26.20
N ILE A 117 0.19 -1.35 25.15
CA ILE A 117 0.46 -2.81 25.11
C ILE A 117 1.48 -3.18 26.19
N ARG A 118 2.64 -2.50 26.25
CA ARG A 118 3.70 -2.84 27.21
C ARG A 118 3.24 -2.71 28.66
N ARG A 119 2.36 -1.73 28.95
CA ARG A 119 1.80 -1.55 30.30
C ARG A 119 0.95 -2.75 30.73
N VAL A 120 0.23 -3.41 29.81
CA VAL A 120 -0.68 -4.52 30.10
C VAL A 120 0.01 -5.87 29.95
N PHE A 121 0.98 -5.97 29.05
CA PHE A 121 1.75 -7.17 28.72
C PHE A 121 3.26 -6.90 28.91
N PRO A 122 3.73 -6.74 30.17
CA PRO A 122 5.12 -6.37 30.45
C PRO A 122 6.13 -7.40 29.96
N ASP A 123 5.76 -8.68 29.96
CA ASP A 123 6.65 -9.82 29.66
C ASP A 123 6.52 -10.30 28.20
N ALA A 124 5.56 -9.81 27.43
CA ALA A 124 5.40 -10.21 26.04
C ALA A 124 6.55 -9.67 25.18
N PHE A 125 7.06 -10.49 24.25
CA PHE A 125 8.07 -10.05 23.27
C PHE A 125 7.39 -9.24 22.16
N LEU A 126 7.71 -7.93 22.08
CA LEU A 126 7.09 -6.99 21.16
C LEU A 126 7.91 -6.86 19.87
N ILE A 127 7.30 -7.17 18.74
CA ILE A 127 7.94 -7.13 17.41
C ILE A 127 7.16 -6.20 16.49
N MET A 128 7.87 -5.55 15.57
CA MET A 128 7.24 -4.80 14.49
C MET A 128 7.88 -5.10 13.15
N GLY A 129 7.04 -5.15 12.10
CA GLY A 129 7.46 -5.24 10.70
C GLY A 129 6.84 -4.15 9.83
N GLY A 130 7.28 -4.08 8.58
CA GLY A 130 6.77 -3.15 7.56
C GLY A 130 7.79 -2.12 7.09
N GLU A 131 7.36 -1.25 6.15
CA GLU A 131 8.31 -0.31 5.51
C GLU A 131 8.90 0.71 6.48
N HIS A 132 8.12 1.17 7.47
CA HIS A 132 8.62 2.15 8.44
C HIS A 132 9.85 1.63 9.18
N VAL A 133 9.73 0.49 9.86
CA VAL A 133 10.84 -0.09 10.65
C VAL A 133 11.99 -0.60 9.77
N THR A 134 11.69 -0.99 8.52
CA THR A 134 12.72 -1.34 7.53
C THR A 134 13.57 -0.12 7.16
N GLY A 135 12.94 1.06 7.10
CA GLY A 135 13.61 2.33 6.81
C GLY A 135 14.32 2.95 8.03
N PHE A 136 13.77 2.75 9.22
CA PHE A 136 14.21 3.39 10.46
C PHE A 136 14.25 2.41 11.65
N PRO A 137 15.07 1.35 11.59
CA PRO A 137 15.09 0.35 12.66
C PRO A 137 15.53 0.92 14.01
N GLU A 138 16.63 1.66 14.05
CA GLU A 138 17.16 2.27 15.28
C GLU A 138 16.17 3.28 15.87
N PHE A 139 15.70 4.22 15.05
CA PHE A 139 14.72 5.23 15.47
C PHE A 139 13.44 4.60 16.05
N SER A 140 12.98 3.49 15.47
CA SER A 140 11.78 2.79 15.94
C SER A 140 12.01 2.10 17.28
N LEU A 141 13.19 1.51 17.50
CA LEU A 141 13.56 0.88 18.76
C LEU A 141 13.84 1.93 19.85
N GLU A 142 14.59 2.99 19.54
CA GLU A 142 14.88 4.07 20.49
C GLU A 142 13.61 4.76 20.99
N GLY A 143 12.68 5.02 20.09
CA GLY A 143 11.45 5.77 20.36
C GLY A 143 10.30 4.95 20.97
N SER A 144 10.50 3.66 21.28
CA SER A 144 9.40 2.78 21.69
C SER A 144 9.80 1.68 22.68
N SER A 145 8.83 0.87 23.08
CA SER A 145 8.99 -0.32 23.91
C SER A 145 9.16 -1.62 23.10
N LEU A 146 9.56 -1.55 21.84
CA LEU A 146 9.83 -2.71 21.00
C LEU A 146 11.08 -3.45 21.48
N ASP A 147 11.04 -4.78 21.45
CA ASP A 147 12.18 -5.65 21.70
C ASP A 147 12.96 -5.91 20.41
N ALA A 148 12.24 -6.07 19.27
CA ALA A 148 12.85 -6.27 17.98
C ALA A 148 12.01 -5.68 16.83
N VAL A 149 12.67 -5.44 15.69
CA VAL A 149 12.02 -5.10 14.41
C VAL A 149 12.51 -6.02 13.30
N VAL A 150 11.62 -6.35 12.38
CA VAL A 150 11.88 -7.19 11.20
C VAL A 150 11.97 -6.31 9.97
N MET A 151 13.12 -6.36 9.29
CA MET A 151 13.46 -5.51 8.15
C MET A 151 13.37 -6.28 6.83
N GLY A 152 12.57 -5.81 5.89
CA GLY A 152 12.40 -6.42 4.57
C GLY A 152 11.24 -7.43 4.50
N GLU A 153 11.46 -8.54 3.79
CA GLU A 153 10.47 -9.63 3.67
C GLU A 153 10.44 -10.42 4.97
N GLY A 154 9.33 -10.35 5.69
CA GLY A 154 9.24 -10.83 7.07
C GLY A 154 8.93 -12.31 7.21
N GLU A 155 8.46 -12.99 6.17
CA GLU A 155 7.86 -14.32 6.25
C GLU A 155 8.83 -15.38 6.82
N GLU A 156 10.06 -15.42 6.32
CA GLU A 156 11.09 -16.32 6.85
C GLU A 156 11.79 -15.76 8.09
N ILE A 157 11.98 -14.44 8.14
CA ILE A 157 12.69 -13.78 9.24
C ILE A 157 11.94 -13.95 10.56
N ILE A 158 10.61 -13.80 10.53
CA ILE A 158 9.80 -13.89 11.76
C ILE A 158 9.85 -15.30 12.35
N VAL A 159 9.84 -16.34 11.51
CA VAL A 159 9.93 -17.73 11.94
C VAL A 159 11.28 -18.01 12.62
N GLU A 160 12.39 -17.61 11.98
CA GLU A 160 13.74 -17.75 12.56
C GLU A 160 13.91 -16.92 13.85
N LEU A 161 13.39 -15.69 13.87
CA LEU A 161 13.41 -14.84 15.06
C LEU A 161 12.69 -15.52 16.24
N LEU A 162 11.49 -16.06 16.03
CA LEU A 162 10.75 -16.72 17.09
C LEU A 162 11.40 -18.02 17.56
N GLU A 163 12.04 -18.78 16.67
CA GLU A 163 12.85 -19.94 17.06
C GLU A 163 14.01 -19.53 18.01
N HIS A 164 14.67 -18.39 17.72
CA HIS A 164 15.73 -17.87 18.57
C HIS A 164 15.19 -17.39 19.94
N VAL A 165 14.10 -16.62 19.94
CA VAL A 165 13.46 -16.14 21.18
C VAL A 165 13.03 -17.29 22.06
N GLU A 166 12.37 -18.29 21.51
CA GLU A 166 11.87 -19.45 22.23
C GLU A 166 12.99 -20.26 22.89
N ASN A 167 14.07 -20.49 22.16
CA ASN A 167 15.19 -21.30 22.61
C ASN A 167 16.26 -20.49 23.38
N GLY A 168 16.03 -19.20 23.63
CA GLY A 168 17.00 -18.33 24.27
C GLY A 168 18.31 -18.18 23.49
N LYS A 169 18.26 -18.35 22.16
CA LYS A 169 19.43 -18.21 21.29
C LYS A 169 19.73 -16.72 21.06
N PRO A 170 21.00 -16.34 20.81
CA PRO A 170 21.37 -14.98 20.47
C PRO A 170 20.66 -14.48 19.20
N LEU A 171 20.22 -13.22 19.19
CA LEU A 171 19.55 -12.60 18.04
C LEU A 171 20.52 -11.99 17.02
N ASP A 172 21.79 -11.87 17.34
CA ASP A 172 22.85 -11.28 16.50
C ASP A 172 23.15 -12.06 15.21
N THR A 173 22.70 -13.31 15.13
CA THR A 173 22.85 -14.17 13.95
C THR A 173 21.62 -14.15 13.03
N VAL A 174 20.47 -13.56 13.46
CA VAL A 174 19.26 -13.52 12.67
C VAL A 174 19.31 -12.35 11.68
N ALA A 175 19.64 -12.64 10.43
CA ALA A 175 19.71 -11.62 9.40
C ALA A 175 18.33 -10.95 9.16
N GLY A 176 18.34 -9.63 9.00
CA GLY A 176 17.11 -8.85 8.80
C GLY A 176 16.40 -8.43 10.09
N VAL A 177 17.01 -8.63 11.25
CA VAL A 177 16.49 -8.18 12.55
C VAL A 177 17.32 -7.04 13.10
N ALA A 178 16.67 -6.03 13.70
CA ALA A 178 17.29 -5.15 14.64
C ALA A 178 16.58 -5.31 16.00
N TYR A 179 17.32 -5.20 17.11
CA TYR A 179 16.80 -5.56 18.42
C TYR A 179 17.48 -4.79 19.56
N ARG A 180 16.80 -4.74 20.69
CA ARG A 180 17.33 -4.22 21.95
C ARG A 180 18.05 -5.35 22.67
N ALA A 181 19.35 -5.21 22.87
CA ALA A 181 20.15 -6.18 23.60
C ALA A 181 19.95 -6.06 25.13
N ALA A 182 20.40 -7.06 25.87
CA ALA A 182 20.25 -7.10 27.33
C ALA A 182 20.95 -5.92 28.08
N ASP A 183 21.93 -5.28 27.45
CA ASP A 183 22.61 -4.08 27.92
C ASP A 183 21.90 -2.76 27.51
N ASP A 184 20.67 -2.88 27.00
CA ASP A 184 19.84 -1.79 26.47
C ASP A 184 20.40 -1.12 25.19
N THR A 185 21.48 -1.65 24.61
CA THR A 185 22.00 -1.17 23.34
C THR A 185 21.17 -1.68 22.17
N ILE A 186 21.02 -0.84 21.13
CA ILE A 186 20.35 -1.27 19.90
C ILE A 186 21.38 -1.85 18.96
N ARG A 187 21.07 -3.03 18.42
CA ARG A 187 21.87 -3.74 17.43
C ARG A 187 21.08 -3.93 16.17
N VAL A 188 21.73 -3.66 15.02
CA VAL A 188 21.14 -3.83 13.68
C VAL A 188 21.97 -4.87 12.94
N ASN A 189 21.35 -6.00 12.67
CA ASN A 189 22.00 -7.08 11.91
C ASN A 189 22.01 -6.76 10.40
N GLU A 190 22.83 -7.48 9.66
CA GLU A 190 22.82 -7.39 8.21
C GLU A 190 21.43 -7.72 7.65
N ARG A 191 21.08 -7.10 6.54
CA ARG A 191 19.80 -7.37 5.88
C ARG A 191 19.82 -8.77 5.28
N ARG A 192 18.69 -9.49 5.45
CA ARG A 192 18.48 -10.77 4.79
C ARG A 192 18.36 -10.57 3.27
N GLN A 193 18.87 -11.51 2.52
CA GLN A 193 18.63 -11.57 1.07
C GLN A 193 17.15 -11.80 0.80
N ARG A 194 16.68 -11.31 -0.33
CA ARG A 194 15.29 -11.48 -0.73
C ARG A 194 14.93 -12.95 -0.96
N ILE A 195 13.68 -13.27 -0.64
CA ILE A 195 13.10 -14.58 -0.94
C ILE A 195 13.06 -14.75 -2.46
N ARG A 196 13.76 -15.79 -2.95
CA ARG A 196 13.85 -16.05 -4.39
C ARG A 196 12.67 -16.85 -4.92
N ASP A 197 12.25 -17.86 -4.16
CA ASP A 197 11.07 -18.67 -4.46
C ASP A 197 9.86 -18.12 -3.71
N ILE A 198 9.23 -17.11 -4.30
CA ILE A 198 8.04 -16.49 -3.71
C ILE A 198 6.77 -17.35 -3.87
N ASP A 199 6.83 -18.42 -4.65
CA ASP A 199 5.74 -19.39 -4.77
C ASP A 199 5.74 -20.40 -3.61
N ALA A 200 6.87 -20.55 -2.89
CA ALA A 200 6.97 -21.34 -1.67
C ALA A 200 6.39 -20.63 -0.44
N ILE A 201 6.12 -19.33 -0.50
CA ILE A 201 5.50 -18.60 0.61
C ILE A 201 4.04 -19.07 0.77
N PRO A 202 3.61 -19.45 1.98
CA PRO A 202 2.24 -19.88 2.21
C PRO A 202 1.24 -18.78 1.84
N ARG A 203 0.07 -19.18 1.35
CA ARG A 203 -1.01 -18.22 1.02
C ARG A 203 -1.47 -17.47 2.27
N PRO A 204 -1.91 -16.21 2.11
CA PRO A 204 -2.39 -15.40 3.24
C PRO A 204 -3.44 -16.12 4.09
N ALA A 205 -3.32 -16.07 5.41
CA ALA A 205 -4.23 -16.70 6.36
C ALA A 205 -5.53 -15.88 6.53
N TRP A 206 -6.32 -15.78 5.46
CA TRP A 206 -7.52 -14.94 5.43
C TRP A 206 -8.61 -15.37 6.40
N GLU A 207 -8.61 -16.60 6.86
CA GLU A 207 -9.53 -17.11 7.87
C GLU A 207 -9.40 -16.40 9.24
N LEU A 208 -8.28 -15.69 9.47
CA LEU A 208 -8.06 -14.89 10.67
C LEU A 208 -8.61 -13.45 10.55
N PHE A 209 -9.13 -13.07 9.40
CA PHE A 209 -9.59 -11.71 9.09
C PHE A 209 -11.05 -11.70 8.67
N ASP A 210 -11.77 -10.64 9.05
CA ASP A 210 -13.18 -10.48 8.67
C ASP A 210 -13.30 -9.79 7.28
N ILE A 211 -13.07 -10.58 6.23
CA ILE A 211 -13.12 -10.11 4.84
C ILE A 211 -14.51 -9.56 4.49
N GLN A 212 -15.57 -10.09 5.11
CA GLN A 212 -16.93 -9.63 4.85
C GLN A 212 -17.11 -8.17 5.27
N LYS A 213 -16.61 -7.76 6.45
CA LYS A 213 -16.73 -6.38 6.93
C LYS A 213 -16.04 -5.36 6.01
N TYR A 214 -14.89 -5.74 5.45
CA TYR A 214 -14.21 -4.91 4.45
C TYR A 214 -15.07 -4.74 3.19
N ASN A 215 -15.69 -5.80 2.71
CA ASN A 215 -16.59 -5.77 1.56
C ASN A 215 -17.89 -4.98 1.82
N GLU A 216 -18.43 -5.00 3.04
CA GLU A 216 -19.60 -4.20 3.43
C GLU A 216 -19.33 -2.68 3.39
N VAL A 217 -18.12 -2.27 3.70
CA VAL A 217 -17.69 -0.86 3.58
C VAL A 217 -17.42 -0.49 2.12
N ASN A 218 -16.94 -1.45 1.33
CA ASN A 218 -16.62 -1.33 -0.08
C ASN A 218 -15.72 -0.12 -0.42
N GLN A 219 -14.55 -0.07 0.22
CA GLN A 219 -13.55 0.96 -0.01
C GLN A 219 -12.17 0.36 -0.39
N PRO A 220 -12.06 -0.46 -1.45
CA PRO A 220 -10.78 -0.98 -1.92
C PRO A 220 -9.90 0.14 -2.47
N HIS A 221 -8.66 -0.19 -2.86
CA HIS A 221 -7.73 0.75 -3.46
C HIS A 221 -8.26 1.34 -4.77
N GLY A 222 -8.75 0.50 -5.66
CA GLY A 222 -9.40 0.92 -6.90
C GLY A 222 -10.93 0.95 -6.81
N ALA A 223 -11.62 1.01 -7.96
CA ALA A 223 -13.09 0.93 -8.02
C ALA A 223 -13.52 -0.54 -8.07
N SER A 224 -14.20 -1.03 -7.04
CA SER A 224 -14.66 -2.42 -7.01
C SER A 224 -15.84 -2.66 -7.95
N GLN A 225 -15.83 -3.81 -8.63
CA GLN A 225 -16.91 -4.32 -9.46
C GLN A 225 -17.66 -5.49 -8.77
N GLY A 226 -17.27 -5.88 -7.57
CA GLY A 226 -17.88 -6.99 -6.83
C GLY A 226 -17.31 -7.14 -5.43
N LYS A 227 -17.41 -8.34 -4.86
CA LYS A 227 -16.68 -8.67 -3.64
C LYS A 227 -15.19 -8.70 -3.94
N PHE A 228 -14.42 -7.91 -3.21
CA PHE A 228 -13.00 -7.74 -3.49
C PHE A 228 -12.09 -8.41 -2.47
N MET A 229 -10.87 -8.74 -2.92
CA MET A 229 -9.75 -9.18 -2.08
C MET A 229 -8.43 -8.67 -2.65
N PRO A 230 -7.46 -8.26 -1.80
CA PRO A 230 -6.11 -7.93 -2.24
C PRO A 230 -5.32 -9.17 -2.62
N MET A 231 -4.44 -9.05 -3.61
CA MET A 231 -3.53 -10.11 -4.04
C MET A 231 -2.17 -9.55 -4.44
N LEU A 232 -1.17 -10.43 -4.49
CA LEU A 232 0.13 -10.19 -5.11
C LEU A 232 0.41 -11.25 -6.17
N ALA A 233 0.73 -10.80 -7.37
CA ALA A 233 1.21 -11.63 -8.45
C ALA A 233 2.74 -11.52 -8.61
N THR A 234 3.33 -10.43 -8.13
CA THR A 234 4.75 -10.15 -8.25
C THR A 234 5.28 -9.43 -7.00
N ARG A 235 6.59 -9.48 -6.77
CA ARG A 235 7.24 -8.70 -5.72
C ARG A 235 8.40 -7.89 -6.27
N GLY A 236 8.56 -6.67 -5.74
CA GLY A 236 9.64 -5.76 -6.07
C GLY A 236 9.40 -4.92 -7.33
N CYS A 237 10.39 -4.09 -7.65
CA CYS A 237 10.38 -3.16 -8.78
C CYS A 237 11.81 -3.01 -9.32
N PRO A 238 12.06 -3.15 -10.66
CA PRO A 238 13.41 -3.14 -11.21
C PRO A 238 13.97 -1.71 -11.39
N PHE A 239 13.40 -0.72 -10.73
CA PHE A 239 13.78 0.68 -10.86
C PHE A 239 14.24 1.27 -9.53
N SER A 240 15.09 2.31 -9.61
CA SER A 240 15.69 3.01 -8.47
C SER A 240 15.32 4.49 -8.46
N CYS A 241 14.02 4.80 -8.53
CA CYS A 241 13.54 6.18 -8.43
C CYS A 241 13.97 6.82 -7.11
N THR A 242 14.52 8.04 -7.14
CA THR A 242 15.15 8.69 -5.99
C THR A 242 14.21 8.96 -4.81
N PHE A 243 12.92 9.10 -5.09
CA PHE A 243 11.86 9.43 -4.13
C PHE A 243 11.12 8.20 -3.56
N CYS A 244 11.43 7.00 -4.07
CA CYS A 244 10.68 5.78 -3.78
C CYS A 244 11.41 4.91 -2.75
N THR A 245 10.67 4.38 -1.76
CA THR A 245 11.20 3.47 -0.73
C THR A 245 11.45 2.05 -1.26
N SER A 246 10.81 1.69 -2.37
CA SER A 246 10.87 0.34 -2.94
C SER A 246 12.28 -0.23 -3.12
N PRO A 247 13.30 0.50 -3.61
CA PRO A 247 14.66 -0.05 -3.73
C PRO A 247 15.30 -0.41 -2.39
N LYS A 248 14.86 0.23 -1.31
CA LYS A 248 15.35 -0.05 0.04
C LYS A 248 14.61 -1.22 0.68
N MET A 249 13.31 -1.37 0.43
CA MET A 249 12.50 -2.48 0.91
C MET A 249 12.76 -3.76 0.10
N TRP A 250 12.69 -3.65 -1.25
CA TRP A 250 12.61 -4.77 -2.18
C TRP A 250 13.84 -4.95 -3.07
N THR A 251 14.91 -4.18 -2.87
CA THR A 251 16.03 -4.06 -3.83
C THR A 251 15.54 -3.63 -5.22
N THR A 252 16.29 -3.91 -6.28
CA THR A 252 15.87 -3.67 -7.67
C THR A 252 15.57 -4.98 -8.41
N GLU A 253 15.22 -6.03 -7.67
CA GLU A 253 14.77 -7.29 -8.23
C GLU A 253 13.26 -7.32 -8.36
N TRP A 254 12.78 -7.72 -9.52
CA TRP A 254 11.38 -7.99 -9.78
C TRP A 254 11.19 -9.49 -9.94
N THR A 255 10.39 -10.09 -9.07
CA THR A 255 10.16 -11.53 -9.02
C THR A 255 8.68 -11.79 -9.26
N PRO A 256 8.29 -12.42 -10.39
CA PRO A 256 6.93 -12.86 -10.61
C PRO A 256 6.69 -14.22 -9.96
N ARG A 257 5.49 -14.44 -9.47
CA ARG A 257 4.97 -15.76 -9.12
C ARG A 257 4.68 -16.56 -10.40
N ASN A 258 4.58 -17.86 -10.26
CA ASN A 258 4.03 -18.70 -11.31
C ASN A 258 2.56 -18.28 -11.57
N TYR A 259 2.26 -17.83 -12.78
CA TYR A 259 0.94 -17.31 -13.11
C TYR A 259 -0.19 -18.34 -12.88
N LYS A 260 0.07 -19.64 -13.04
CA LYS A 260 -0.91 -20.70 -12.76
C LYS A 260 -1.27 -20.75 -11.28
N LEU A 261 -0.27 -20.66 -10.39
CA LEU A 261 -0.50 -20.64 -8.94
C LEU A 261 -1.25 -19.38 -8.50
N VAL A 262 -1.02 -18.25 -9.17
CA VAL A 262 -1.81 -17.02 -8.94
C VAL A 262 -3.27 -17.24 -9.33
N VAL A 263 -3.52 -17.86 -10.49
CA VAL A 263 -4.89 -18.13 -10.96
C VAL A 263 -5.56 -19.23 -10.12
N ASP A 264 -4.81 -20.24 -9.63
CA ASP A 264 -5.29 -21.22 -8.67
C ASP A 264 -5.78 -20.54 -7.38
N GLU A 265 -4.99 -19.62 -6.84
CA GLU A 265 -5.34 -18.84 -5.65
C GLU A 265 -6.59 -17.96 -5.89
N MET A 266 -6.71 -17.33 -7.04
CA MET A 266 -7.91 -16.58 -7.43
C MET A 266 -9.14 -17.49 -7.48
N GLN A 267 -9.01 -18.69 -8.04
CA GLN A 267 -10.11 -19.67 -8.13
C GLN A 267 -10.54 -20.13 -6.75
N ASP A 268 -9.59 -20.36 -5.84
CA ASP A 268 -9.90 -20.78 -4.47
C ASP A 268 -10.62 -19.67 -3.71
N TYR A 269 -10.18 -18.41 -3.82
CA TYR A 269 -10.86 -17.28 -3.18
C TYR A 269 -12.24 -16.99 -3.79
N PHE A 270 -12.42 -17.24 -5.09
CA PHE A 270 -13.74 -17.18 -5.71
C PHE A 270 -14.68 -18.25 -5.10
N ASN A 271 -14.19 -19.48 -4.94
CA ASN A 271 -14.99 -20.60 -4.41
C ASN A 271 -15.27 -20.45 -2.92
N GLU A 272 -14.27 -20.06 -2.13
CA GLU A 272 -14.33 -20.07 -0.65
C GLU A 272 -14.98 -18.80 -0.09
N TYR A 273 -14.57 -17.62 -0.60
CA TYR A 273 -15.03 -16.33 -0.08
C TYR A 273 -16.05 -15.64 -1.00
N GLY A 274 -16.32 -16.17 -2.19
CA GLY A 274 -17.19 -15.56 -3.19
C GLY A 274 -16.62 -14.26 -3.75
N VAL A 275 -15.30 -14.14 -3.82
CA VAL A 275 -14.59 -12.99 -4.37
C VAL A 275 -14.73 -12.97 -5.88
N THR A 276 -15.16 -11.82 -6.43
CA THR A 276 -15.34 -11.63 -7.87
C THR A 276 -14.51 -10.49 -8.43
N ASP A 277 -13.80 -9.72 -7.58
CA ASP A 277 -12.97 -8.59 -7.98
C ASP A 277 -11.62 -8.62 -7.24
N PHE A 278 -10.52 -8.78 -7.97
CA PHE A 278 -9.19 -8.92 -7.39
C PHE A 278 -8.41 -7.60 -7.51
N GLN A 279 -7.86 -7.13 -6.36
CA GLN A 279 -7.07 -5.91 -6.28
C GLN A 279 -5.59 -6.30 -6.20
N PHE A 280 -4.85 -6.20 -7.30
CA PHE A 280 -3.42 -6.51 -7.28
C PHE A 280 -2.62 -5.35 -6.69
N GLU A 281 -2.06 -5.56 -5.50
CA GLU A 281 -1.27 -4.56 -4.75
C GLU A 281 0.23 -4.59 -5.11
N ASP A 282 0.54 -5.12 -6.27
CA ASP A 282 1.90 -5.19 -6.83
C ASP A 282 2.47 -3.78 -7.05
N LEU A 283 3.74 -3.58 -6.70
CA LEU A 283 4.46 -2.32 -6.98
C LEU A 283 4.55 -2.02 -8.48
N THR A 284 4.68 -3.06 -9.30
CA THR A 284 4.58 -2.98 -10.75
C THR A 284 4.28 -4.37 -11.33
N ALA A 285 3.01 -4.66 -11.58
CA ALA A 285 2.56 -5.98 -12.00
C ALA A 285 3.03 -6.37 -13.42
N ILE A 286 3.11 -5.42 -14.34
CA ILE A 286 3.42 -5.69 -15.75
C ILE A 286 4.84 -5.20 -16.07
N VAL A 287 5.83 -6.08 -15.94
CA VAL A 287 7.22 -5.84 -16.39
C VAL A 287 7.55 -6.70 -17.61
N LYS A 288 7.14 -7.98 -17.59
CA LYS A 288 7.37 -8.91 -18.69
C LYS A 288 6.08 -9.15 -19.47
N LYS A 289 6.07 -8.78 -20.77
CA LYS A 289 4.92 -8.92 -21.67
C LYS A 289 4.43 -10.38 -21.75
N GLN A 290 5.35 -11.36 -21.80
CA GLN A 290 4.97 -12.76 -21.90
C GLN A 290 4.24 -13.24 -20.65
N TRP A 291 4.74 -12.89 -19.46
CA TRP A 291 4.12 -13.30 -18.20
C TRP A 291 2.66 -12.83 -18.08
N ILE A 292 2.40 -11.56 -18.41
CA ILE A 292 1.02 -11.02 -18.33
C ILE A 292 0.12 -11.62 -19.42
N SER A 293 0.69 -11.95 -20.61
CA SER A 293 -0.05 -12.66 -21.65
C SER A 293 -0.49 -14.04 -21.18
N ASP A 294 0.45 -14.82 -20.60
CA ASP A 294 0.19 -16.18 -20.13
C ASP A 294 -0.81 -16.19 -18.96
N PHE A 295 -0.70 -15.22 -18.05
CA PHE A 295 -1.66 -15.01 -16.96
C PHE A 295 -3.08 -14.76 -17.47
N CYS A 296 -3.22 -13.88 -18.47
CA CYS A 296 -4.52 -13.60 -19.07
C CYS A 296 -5.07 -14.83 -19.79
N ASP A 297 -4.23 -15.53 -20.55
CA ASP A 297 -4.63 -16.72 -21.30
C ASP A 297 -5.12 -17.84 -20.36
N GLU A 298 -4.49 -18.00 -19.17
CA GLU A 298 -4.91 -18.97 -18.15
C GLU A 298 -6.28 -18.63 -17.55
N ILE A 299 -6.55 -17.35 -17.22
CA ILE A 299 -7.86 -16.91 -16.72
C ILE A 299 -8.95 -17.15 -17.78
N ILE A 300 -8.66 -16.80 -19.05
CA ILE A 300 -9.60 -16.99 -20.17
C ILE A 300 -9.88 -18.47 -20.39
N ALA A 301 -8.84 -19.32 -20.38
CA ALA A 301 -8.98 -20.76 -20.59
C ALA A 301 -9.80 -21.45 -19.49
N ARG A 302 -9.80 -20.91 -18.26
CA ARG A 302 -10.65 -21.39 -17.15
C ARG A 302 -12.05 -20.79 -17.14
N GLU A 303 -12.37 -19.91 -18.08
CA GLU A 303 -13.69 -19.24 -18.17
C GLU A 303 -14.11 -18.56 -16.85
N MET A 304 -13.15 -18.02 -16.10
CA MET A 304 -13.41 -17.40 -14.79
C MET A 304 -14.24 -16.12 -14.96
N ASN A 305 -15.41 -16.09 -14.32
CA ASN A 305 -16.27 -14.90 -14.30
C ASN A 305 -15.83 -13.94 -13.17
N ILE A 306 -14.69 -13.29 -13.36
CA ILE A 306 -14.07 -12.39 -12.40
C ILE A 306 -13.67 -11.06 -13.05
N THR A 307 -13.42 -10.08 -12.21
CA THR A 307 -12.74 -8.84 -12.59
C THR A 307 -11.46 -8.66 -11.78
N PHE A 308 -10.54 -7.88 -12.31
CA PHE A 308 -9.35 -7.47 -11.56
C PHE A 308 -8.84 -6.09 -12.01
N GLN A 309 -7.98 -5.52 -11.18
CA GLN A 309 -7.36 -4.23 -11.43
C GLN A 309 -5.94 -4.12 -10.86
N LEU A 310 -5.17 -3.17 -11.40
CA LEU A 310 -3.78 -2.89 -11.01
C LEU A 310 -3.69 -1.43 -10.52
N PRO A 311 -4.14 -1.15 -9.28
CA PRO A 311 -4.37 0.22 -8.80
C PRO A 311 -3.08 0.95 -8.41
N SER A 312 -2.00 0.24 -8.06
CA SER A 312 -0.73 0.82 -7.58
C SER A 312 0.15 1.40 -8.69
N GLY A 313 -0.20 1.13 -9.94
CA GLY A 313 0.54 1.55 -11.11
C GLY A 313 1.25 0.39 -11.81
N THR A 314 1.45 0.54 -13.11
CA THR A 314 2.15 -0.45 -13.93
C THR A 314 2.98 0.22 -15.02
N ARG A 315 3.79 -0.59 -15.71
CA ARG A 315 4.64 -0.10 -16.81
C ARG A 315 3.89 -0.08 -18.12
N SER A 316 4.11 0.97 -18.88
CA SER A 316 3.43 1.17 -20.16
C SER A 316 4.09 0.41 -21.32
N GLU A 317 5.36 0.06 -21.19
CA GLU A 317 6.16 -0.55 -22.26
C GLU A 317 5.69 -1.95 -22.62
N GLY A 318 5.07 -2.66 -21.66
CA GLY A 318 4.51 -4.00 -21.87
C GLY A 318 3.08 -4.03 -22.43
N ILE A 319 2.43 -2.87 -22.62
CA ILE A 319 1.00 -2.79 -22.96
C ILE A 319 0.83 -2.17 -24.35
N ASP A 320 0.69 -3.00 -25.36
CA ASP A 320 0.17 -2.65 -26.69
C ASP A 320 -1.33 -2.97 -26.78
N TYR A 321 -1.90 -2.87 -28.00
CA TYR A 321 -3.31 -3.11 -28.19
C TYR A 321 -3.69 -4.61 -28.04
N GLU A 322 -2.81 -5.52 -28.43
CA GLU A 322 -3.03 -6.96 -28.29
C GLU A 322 -3.10 -7.36 -26.81
N ILE A 323 -2.12 -6.95 -26.01
CA ILE A 323 -2.10 -7.17 -24.55
C ILE A 323 -3.29 -6.50 -23.88
N ALA A 324 -3.66 -5.29 -24.30
CA ALA A 324 -4.83 -4.61 -23.76
C ALA A 324 -6.13 -5.39 -24.03
N CYS A 325 -6.28 -6.00 -25.21
CA CYS A 325 -7.42 -6.87 -25.52
C CYS A 325 -7.42 -8.14 -24.66
N LYS A 326 -6.26 -8.79 -24.46
CA LYS A 326 -6.14 -9.96 -23.58
C LYS A 326 -6.46 -9.60 -22.12
N LEU A 327 -5.90 -8.50 -21.60
CA LEU A 327 -6.22 -7.99 -20.27
C LEU A 327 -7.73 -7.80 -20.10
N LYS A 328 -8.38 -7.16 -21.09
CA LYS A 328 -9.83 -6.96 -21.05
C LYS A 328 -10.62 -8.26 -21.07
N ALA A 329 -10.24 -9.19 -21.92
CA ALA A 329 -10.89 -10.51 -22.01
C ALA A 329 -10.73 -11.33 -20.73
N ALA A 330 -9.59 -11.20 -20.03
CA ALA A 330 -9.32 -11.81 -18.73
C ALA A 330 -10.04 -11.13 -17.55
N GLY A 331 -10.77 -10.02 -17.78
CA GLY A 331 -11.52 -9.32 -16.73
C GLY A 331 -10.86 -8.06 -16.18
N CYS A 332 -9.71 -7.62 -16.71
CA CYS A 332 -9.11 -6.35 -16.29
C CYS A 332 -10.03 -5.18 -16.62
N HIS A 333 -10.42 -4.41 -15.61
CA HIS A 333 -11.31 -3.27 -15.84
C HIS A 333 -10.65 -1.91 -15.62
N GLU A 334 -9.57 -1.84 -14.81
CA GLU A 334 -8.86 -0.59 -14.53
C GLU A 334 -7.38 -0.86 -14.19
N PHE A 335 -6.51 0.03 -14.62
CA PHE A 335 -5.14 0.14 -14.13
C PHE A 335 -4.63 1.58 -14.21
N ALA A 336 -3.49 1.85 -13.59
CA ALA A 336 -2.89 3.17 -13.61
C ALA A 336 -1.45 3.14 -14.15
N PHE A 337 -1.03 4.25 -14.76
CA PHE A 337 0.37 4.56 -15.01
C PHE A 337 0.88 5.61 -14.03
N ALA A 338 2.16 5.58 -13.72
CA ALA A 338 2.80 6.54 -12.83
C ALA A 338 3.96 7.23 -13.56
N PRO A 339 3.69 8.21 -14.44
CA PRO A 339 4.74 8.98 -15.10
C PRO A 339 5.47 9.92 -14.14
N GLU A 340 4.86 10.36 -13.05
CA GLU A 340 5.27 11.31 -12.02
C GLU A 340 5.39 12.75 -12.55
N SER A 341 6.12 13.00 -13.64
CA SER A 341 6.29 14.33 -14.22
C SER A 341 6.07 14.36 -15.73
N GLY A 342 5.63 15.51 -16.24
CA GLY A 342 5.56 15.80 -17.67
C GLY A 342 6.86 16.39 -18.23
N ASP A 343 7.86 16.69 -17.38
CA ASP A 343 9.15 17.27 -17.78
C ASP A 343 10.24 16.19 -17.85
N PRO A 344 10.87 15.96 -19.03
CA PRO A 344 11.96 15.00 -19.16
C PRO A 344 13.17 15.27 -18.25
N ARG A 345 13.44 16.54 -17.88
CA ARG A 345 14.54 16.90 -16.97
C ARG A 345 14.25 16.37 -15.56
N ILE A 346 13.01 16.54 -15.10
CA ILE A 346 12.60 16.04 -13.80
C ILE A 346 12.61 14.51 -13.80
N LEU A 347 12.07 13.87 -14.84
CA LEU A 347 12.12 12.40 -14.98
C LEU A 347 13.54 11.87 -14.90
N GLN A 348 14.50 12.56 -15.52
CA GLN A 348 15.92 12.20 -15.43
C GLN A 348 16.47 12.39 -14.01
N ALA A 349 16.19 13.54 -13.37
CA ALA A 349 16.66 13.85 -12.02
C ALA A 349 16.16 12.85 -10.98
N ILE A 350 14.87 12.49 -11.03
CA ILE A 350 14.27 11.49 -10.13
C ILE A 350 14.52 10.03 -10.57
N LYS A 351 15.36 9.78 -11.57
CA LYS A 351 15.68 8.46 -12.15
C LYS A 351 14.46 7.67 -12.60
N LYS A 352 13.37 8.36 -12.99
CA LYS A 352 12.14 7.72 -13.50
C LYS A 352 12.29 7.37 -14.97
N LYS A 353 12.51 6.09 -15.24
CA LYS A 353 12.66 5.56 -16.61
C LYS A 353 11.27 5.36 -17.26
N VAL A 354 10.66 6.43 -17.77
CA VAL A 354 9.40 6.41 -18.52
C VAL A 354 9.51 7.24 -19.80
N HIS A 355 8.99 6.70 -20.90
CA HIS A 355 8.87 7.43 -22.17
C HIS A 355 7.42 7.87 -22.37
N LEU A 356 7.13 9.13 -22.14
CA LEU A 356 5.77 9.69 -22.17
C LEU A 356 4.99 9.41 -23.47
N PRO A 357 5.60 9.53 -24.67
CA PRO A 357 4.90 9.16 -25.92
C PRO A 357 4.41 7.71 -25.94
N THR A 358 5.25 6.75 -25.51
CA THR A 358 4.88 5.33 -25.40
C THR A 358 3.76 5.14 -24.39
N MET A 359 3.84 5.77 -23.21
CA MET A 359 2.80 5.70 -22.20
C MET A 359 1.44 6.21 -22.74
N PHE A 360 1.42 7.34 -23.44
CA PHE A 360 0.18 7.85 -24.03
C PHE A 360 -0.38 6.91 -25.11
N GLN A 361 0.48 6.25 -25.88
CA GLN A 361 0.05 5.26 -26.86
C GLN A 361 -0.55 4.01 -26.18
N SER A 362 0.11 3.50 -25.14
CA SER A 362 -0.41 2.38 -24.33
C SER A 362 -1.74 2.73 -23.68
N ALA A 363 -1.88 3.95 -23.14
CA ALA A 363 -3.15 4.42 -22.58
C ALA A 363 -4.28 4.44 -23.63
N LYS A 364 -3.99 4.90 -24.86
CA LYS A 364 -4.97 4.84 -25.95
C LYS A 364 -5.35 3.40 -26.33
N SER A 365 -4.38 2.49 -26.35
CA SER A 365 -4.61 1.07 -26.63
C SER A 365 -5.54 0.44 -25.58
N ALA A 366 -5.28 0.71 -24.30
CA ALA A 366 -6.10 0.21 -23.20
C ALA A 366 -7.54 0.78 -23.22
N LEU A 367 -7.68 2.10 -23.40
CA LEU A 367 -9.00 2.74 -23.53
C LEU A 367 -9.79 2.22 -24.71
N ARG A 368 -9.12 1.95 -25.85
CA ARG A 368 -9.74 1.34 -27.03
C ARG A 368 -10.21 -0.10 -26.78
N ALA A 369 -9.48 -0.85 -25.96
CA ALA A 369 -9.87 -2.19 -25.51
C ALA A 369 -10.98 -2.17 -24.46
N GLY A 370 -11.38 -0.99 -23.93
CA GLY A 370 -12.44 -0.84 -22.93
C GLY A 370 -11.96 -0.99 -21.50
N ILE A 371 -10.68 -0.73 -21.24
CA ILE A 371 -10.10 -0.68 -19.89
C ILE A 371 -10.00 0.77 -19.43
N ASN A 372 -10.39 1.05 -18.19
CA ASN A 372 -10.19 2.35 -17.56
C ASN A 372 -8.70 2.57 -17.27
N VAL A 373 -8.22 3.78 -17.52
CA VAL A 373 -6.80 4.11 -17.28
C VAL A 373 -6.69 5.35 -16.42
N GLY A 374 -5.95 5.21 -15.31
CA GLY A 374 -5.53 6.34 -14.46
C GLY A 374 -4.08 6.76 -14.70
N CYS A 375 -3.72 7.94 -14.20
CA CYS A 375 -2.32 8.40 -14.13
C CYS A 375 -2.01 9.06 -12.78
N PHE A 376 -0.77 8.87 -12.32
CA PHE A 376 -0.22 9.52 -11.13
C PHE A 376 0.87 10.51 -11.51
N PHE A 377 0.75 11.74 -11.00
CA PHE A 377 1.74 12.80 -11.15
C PHE A 377 2.12 13.35 -9.77
N ILE A 378 3.33 13.83 -9.68
CA ILE A 378 3.89 14.51 -8.50
C ILE A 378 4.49 15.83 -8.96
N ILE A 379 4.26 16.91 -8.21
CA ILE A 379 4.91 18.19 -8.38
C ILE A 379 5.53 18.67 -7.07
N GLY A 380 6.50 19.57 -7.15
CA GLY A 380 7.20 20.09 -5.99
C GLY A 380 8.43 19.26 -5.60
N PHE A 381 8.98 18.45 -6.51
CA PHE A 381 10.31 17.89 -6.32
C PHE A 381 11.33 19.00 -6.08
N PRO A 382 12.43 18.77 -5.34
CA PRO A 382 13.48 19.78 -5.16
C PRO A 382 13.99 20.40 -6.46
N GLU A 383 13.97 19.63 -7.56
CA GLU A 383 14.44 20.01 -8.89
C GLU A 383 13.37 20.70 -9.76
N ASP A 384 12.10 20.75 -9.29
CA ASP A 384 11.02 21.40 -10.03
C ASP A 384 11.19 22.92 -10.09
N ASP A 385 10.75 23.49 -11.21
CA ASP A 385 10.55 24.92 -11.42
C ASP A 385 9.16 25.17 -12.05
N TYR A 386 8.74 26.42 -12.20
CA TYR A 386 7.44 26.73 -12.82
C TYR A 386 7.30 26.17 -14.24
N LYS A 387 8.40 26.05 -14.99
CA LYS A 387 8.38 25.46 -16.33
C LYS A 387 8.09 23.96 -16.30
N SER A 388 8.69 23.23 -15.37
CA SER A 388 8.45 21.78 -15.23
C SER A 388 7.02 21.50 -14.81
N VAL A 389 6.46 22.30 -13.90
CA VAL A 389 5.05 22.21 -13.50
C VAL A 389 4.11 22.47 -14.69
N LEU A 390 4.39 23.49 -15.52
CA LEU A 390 3.59 23.75 -16.73
C LEU A 390 3.66 22.59 -17.74
N ARG A 391 4.82 21.92 -17.88
CA ARG A 391 4.94 20.72 -18.72
C ARG A 391 4.14 19.54 -18.14
N THR A 392 4.12 19.40 -16.82
CA THR A 392 3.30 18.41 -16.13
C THR A 392 1.80 18.69 -16.35
N TYR A 393 1.37 19.96 -16.28
CA TYR A 393 -0.02 20.33 -16.62
C TYR A 393 -0.36 20.04 -18.09
N ALA A 394 0.57 20.27 -19.02
CA ALA A 394 0.36 19.91 -20.42
C ALA A 394 0.17 18.38 -20.59
N ALA A 395 0.92 17.56 -19.85
CA ALA A 395 0.73 16.11 -19.82
C ALA A 395 -0.62 15.73 -19.22
N ILE A 396 -1.06 16.38 -18.15
CA ILE A 396 -2.37 16.19 -17.50
C ILE A 396 -3.52 16.54 -18.48
N VAL A 397 -3.43 17.67 -19.17
CA VAL A 397 -4.39 18.06 -20.24
C VAL A 397 -4.45 16.99 -21.31
N LYS A 398 -3.29 16.47 -21.75
CA LYS A 398 -3.22 15.40 -22.74
C LYS A 398 -3.87 14.12 -22.24
N CYS A 399 -3.73 13.76 -20.97
CA CYS A 399 -4.47 12.65 -20.36
C CYS A 399 -5.98 12.86 -20.48
N GLY A 400 -6.49 14.04 -20.12
CA GLY A 400 -7.90 14.40 -20.27
C GLY A 400 -8.38 14.32 -21.72
N MET A 401 -7.59 14.84 -22.67
CA MET A 401 -7.90 14.81 -24.11
C MET A 401 -7.89 13.38 -24.70
N ILE A 402 -7.01 12.50 -24.23
CA ILE A 402 -7.01 11.07 -24.62
C ILE A 402 -8.24 10.38 -24.05
N GLY A 403 -8.69 10.78 -22.86
CA GLY A 403 -9.89 10.27 -22.23
C GLY A 403 -9.63 9.36 -21.04
N LEU A 404 -8.47 9.50 -20.39
CA LEU A 404 -8.19 8.83 -19.12
C LEU A 404 -9.33 9.08 -18.14
N THR A 405 -9.56 8.10 -17.25
CA THR A 405 -10.69 8.14 -16.33
C THR A 405 -10.38 8.86 -15.05
N ASN A 406 -9.11 8.90 -14.63
CA ASN A 406 -8.67 9.69 -13.49
C ASN A 406 -7.22 10.17 -13.66
N VAL A 407 -6.88 11.24 -12.95
CA VAL A 407 -5.51 11.69 -12.72
C VAL A 407 -5.39 12.07 -11.24
N ASN A 408 -4.41 11.48 -10.57
CA ASN A 408 -3.99 11.94 -9.26
C ASN A 408 -2.76 12.84 -9.42
N LEU A 409 -2.83 14.05 -8.89
CA LEU A 409 -1.70 14.96 -8.80
C LEU A 409 -1.41 15.20 -7.32
N ASN A 410 -0.22 14.79 -6.89
CA ASN A 410 0.21 14.90 -5.50
C ASN A 410 1.35 15.89 -5.36
N ALA A 411 1.49 16.50 -4.17
CA ALA A 411 2.71 17.18 -3.80
C ALA A 411 3.80 16.16 -3.47
N TYR A 412 5.04 16.48 -3.83
CA TYR A 412 6.19 15.69 -3.40
C TYR A 412 6.24 15.63 -1.87
N SER A 413 6.46 14.44 -1.34
CA SER A 413 6.62 14.18 0.08
C SER A 413 7.87 13.30 0.26
N PRO A 414 8.91 13.78 0.95
CA PRO A 414 10.18 13.06 1.08
C PRO A 414 9.99 11.86 2.00
N GLN A 415 9.81 10.70 1.39
CA GLN A 415 9.67 9.45 2.14
C GLN A 415 11.02 9.07 2.78
N PRO A 416 11.00 8.63 4.02
CA PRO A 416 12.21 8.26 4.76
C PRO A 416 13.09 7.25 4.03
N ASN A 417 14.40 7.36 4.25
CA ASN A 417 15.42 6.45 3.70
C ASN A 417 15.47 6.40 2.15
N THR A 418 14.81 7.32 1.46
CA THR A 418 14.97 7.50 0.01
C THR A 418 16.21 8.35 -0.31
N GLU A 419 16.72 8.25 -1.53
CA GLU A 419 17.86 9.08 -1.96
C GLU A 419 17.54 10.58 -1.84
N SER A 420 16.34 11.00 -2.30
CA SER A 420 15.89 12.40 -2.21
C SER A 420 15.70 12.87 -0.76
N PHE A 421 15.23 12.00 0.14
CA PHE A 421 15.13 12.32 1.57
C PHE A 421 16.52 12.54 2.20
N ASN A 422 17.47 11.63 1.93
CA ASN A 422 18.83 11.73 2.46
C ASN A 422 19.51 13.02 1.98
N GLN A 423 19.32 13.38 0.71
CA GLN A 423 19.84 14.64 0.17
C GLN A 423 19.24 15.87 0.90
N LEU A 424 17.93 15.89 1.15
CA LEU A 424 17.29 16.98 1.91
C LEU A 424 17.77 17.07 3.36
N ARG A 425 18.18 15.94 3.95
CA ARG A 425 18.81 15.93 5.28
C ARG A 425 20.23 16.47 5.23
N GLU A 426 21.04 16.07 4.28
CA GLU A 426 22.39 16.58 4.06
C GLU A 426 22.38 18.09 3.77
N ASP A 427 21.42 18.56 3.03
CA ASP A 427 21.20 19.98 2.72
C ASP A 427 20.63 20.79 3.91
N GLY A 428 20.33 20.14 5.03
CA GLY A 428 19.77 20.77 6.24
C GLY A 428 18.32 21.25 6.11
N VAL A 429 17.59 20.78 5.10
CA VAL A 429 16.16 21.11 4.89
C VAL A 429 15.29 20.30 5.86
N ILE A 430 15.64 19.03 6.08
CA ILE A 430 15.02 18.16 7.10
C ILE A 430 16.03 17.94 8.21
N THR A 431 15.85 18.64 9.34
CA THR A 431 16.79 18.62 10.47
C THR A 431 16.51 17.51 11.47
N GLU A 432 15.23 17.18 11.68
CA GLU A 432 14.78 16.17 12.66
C GLU A 432 13.56 15.39 12.15
N LEU A 433 13.35 14.21 12.74
CA LEU A 433 12.18 13.36 12.49
C LEU A 433 11.12 13.61 13.57
N SER A 434 10.65 14.86 13.65
CA SER A 434 9.59 15.24 14.61
C SER A 434 8.25 14.59 14.26
N ASP A 435 7.35 14.51 15.24
CA ASP A 435 6.00 14.01 15.01
C ASP A 435 5.26 14.81 13.93
N ASP A 436 5.46 16.14 13.91
CA ASP A 436 4.88 17.00 12.87
C ASP A 436 5.40 16.64 11.48
N TYR A 437 6.71 16.36 11.34
CA TYR A 437 7.27 15.87 10.08
C TYR A 437 6.64 14.53 9.68
N LEU A 438 6.62 13.56 10.59
CA LEU A 438 6.08 12.22 10.32
C LEU A 438 4.60 12.29 9.91
N MET A 439 3.79 13.10 10.60
CA MET A 439 2.39 13.33 10.27
C MET A 439 2.21 14.05 8.94
N SER A 440 3.11 15.00 8.60
CA SER A 440 3.06 15.72 7.32
C SER A 440 3.17 14.81 6.11
N LEU A 441 3.83 13.66 6.24
CA LEU A 441 3.95 12.64 5.19
C LEU A 441 2.60 12.05 4.76
N PHE A 442 1.56 12.14 5.58
CA PHE A 442 0.21 11.71 5.23
C PHE A 442 -0.53 12.73 4.35
N THR A 443 -0.18 14.00 4.45
CA THR A 443 -0.92 15.10 3.79
C THR A 443 -0.82 15.08 2.27
N PHE A 444 0.13 14.33 1.68
CA PHE A 444 0.28 14.26 0.22
C PHE A 444 -0.98 13.71 -0.48
N GLN A 445 -1.75 12.85 0.18
CA GLN A 445 -3.00 12.29 -0.35
C GLN A 445 -4.23 13.14 -0.04
N ASP A 446 -4.14 14.10 0.88
CA ASP A 446 -5.26 14.92 1.32
C ASP A 446 -5.30 16.25 0.55
N PHE A 447 -6.25 16.39 -0.38
CA PHE A 447 -6.40 17.60 -1.20
C PHE A 447 -6.69 18.86 -0.39
N GLY A 448 -7.35 18.72 0.77
CA GLY A 448 -7.70 19.83 1.65
C GLY A 448 -6.62 20.20 2.67
N ALA A 449 -5.63 19.34 2.88
CA ALA A 449 -4.55 19.61 3.82
C ALA A 449 -3.49 20.53 3.19
N LYS A 450 -2.95 21.43 4.02
CA LYS A 450 -1.80 22.26 3.65
C LYS A 450 -0.63 21.34 3.30
N LYS A 451 -0.01 21.56 2.12
CA LYS A 451 1.18 20.84 1.68
C LYS A 451 2.43 21.50 2.23
N THR A 452 3.41 20.71 2.66
CA THR A 452 4.75 21.19 2.98
C THR A 452 5.59 21.18 1.71
N SER A 453 6.20 22.30 1.36
CA SER A 453 7.09 22.40 0.22
C SER A 453 8.55 22.16 0.63
N TYR A 454 9.19 21.23 -0.05
CA TYR A 454 10.63 20.97 0.05
C TYR A 454 11.39 21.53 -1.16
N ASN A 455 10.73 22.39 -1.91
CA ASN A 455 11.26 23.04 -3.12
C ASN A 455 11.59 24.50 -2.81
N LYS A 456 12.71 24.98 -3.33
CA LYS A 456 13.19 26.37 -3.10
C LYS A 456 12.43 27.43 -3.92
N HIS A 457 11.65 27.02 -4.92
CA HIS A 457 10.91 27.94 -5.82
C HIS A 457 9.45 28.11 -5.41
N PHE A 458 8.90 27.20 -4.61
CA PHE A 458 7.48 27.17 -4.27
C PHE A 458 7.29 27.24 -2.75
N SER A 459 6.44 28.13 -2.30
CA SER A 459 5.94 28.11 -0.93
C SER A 459 4.87 27.02 -0.74
N ASP A 460 4.57 26.69 0.51
CA ASP A 460 3.56 25.68 0.86
C ASP A 460 2.19 25.97 0.25
N TRP A 461 1.76 27.24 0.29
CA TRP A 461 0.47 27.64 -0.23
C TRP A 461 0.44 27.60 -1.76
N GLU A 462 1.53 28.01 -2.45
CA GLU A 462 1.66 27.91 -3.90
C GLU A 462 1.57 26.45 -4.34
N LEU A 463 2.32 25.56 -3.70
CA LEU A 463 2.28 24.13 -3.99
C LEU A 463 0.87 23.54 -3.79
N SER A 464 0.18 23.96 -2.71
CA SER A 464 -1.20 23.52 -2.45
C SER A 464 -2.15 23.99 -3.55
N LEU A 465 -2.06 25.26 -3.98
CA LEU A 465 -2.86 25.79 -5.09
C LEU A 465 -2.52 25.13 -6.42
N MET A 466 -1.25 24.85 -6.69
CA MET A 466 -0.81 24.17 -7.91
C MET A 466 -1.39 22.77 -8.01
N VAL A 467 -1.43 22.01 -6.91
CA VAL A 467 -2.07 20.68 -6.89
C VAL A 467 -3.56 20.80 -7.20
N LEU A 468 -4.28 21.70 -6.52
CA LEU A 468 -5.72 21.91 -6.76
C LEU A 468 -6.01 22.35 -8.20
N PHE A 469 -5.21 23.28 -8.73
CA PHE A 469 -5.34 23.75 -10.10
C PHE A 469 -5.13 22.61 -11.12
N GLY A 470 -4.09 21.81 -10.96
CA GLY A 470 -3.81 20.70 -11.88
C GLY A 470 -4.89 19.63 -11.89
N VAL A 471 -5.46 19.30 -10.73
CA VAL A 471 -6.62 18.41 -10.62
C VAL A 471 -7.86 19.02 -11.29
N GLY A 472 -8.15 20.30 -11.00
CA GLY A 472 -9.25 21.03 -11.63
C GLY A 472 -9.10 21.11 -13.15
N LEU A 473 -7.88 21.32 -13.64
CA LEU A 473 -7.56 21.35 -15.07
C LEU A 473 -7.89 20.00 -15.75
N PHE A 474 -7.49 18.87 -15.13
CA PHE A 474 -7.85 17.55 -15.66
C PHE A 474 -9.36 17.37 -15.79
N TYR A 475 -10.11 17.61 -14.71
CA TYR A 475 -11.56 17.39 -14.70
C TYR A 475 -12.29 18.35 -15.64
N SER A 476 -11.81 19.59 -15.79
CA SER A 476 -12.34 20.53 -16.79
C SER A 476 -12.23 19.96 -18.20
N VAL A 477 -11.04 19.46 -18.59
CA VAL A 477 -10.84 18.83 -19.91
C VAL A 477 -11.66 17.53 -20.05
N TYR A 478 -11.70 16.73 -19.00
CA TYR A 478 -12.41 15.45 -18.94
C TYR A 478 -13.92 15.59 -19.22
N PHE A 479 -14.56 16.59 -18.60
CA PHE A 479 -16.00 16.85 -18.77
C PHE A 479 -16.30 17.61 -20.07
N LEU A 480 -15.46 18.59 -20.45
CA LEU A 480 -15.61 19.32 -21.73
C LEU A 480 -15.54 18.39 -22.93
N ARG A 481 -14.65 17.38 -22.90
CA ARG A 481 -14.50 16.40 -23.97
C ARG A 481 -15.75 15.52 -24.15
N LYS A 482 -16.43 15.15 -23.08
CA LYS A 482 -17.61 14.29 -23.09
C LYS A 482 -18.60 14.72 -22.00
N PRO A 483 -19.46 15.71 -22.27
CA PRO A 483 -20.39 16.25 -21.28
C PRO A 483 -21.34 15.20 -20.68
N THR A 484 -21.64 14.11 -21.42
CA THR A 484 -22.46 12.98 -20.93
C THR A 484 -21.86 12.30 -19.69
N ARG A 485 -20.57 12.49 -19.41
CA ARG A 485 -19.93 11.99 -18.19
C ARG A 485 -20.46 12.66 -16.91
N ILE A 486 -20.99 13.88 -17.04
CA ILE A 486 -21.67 14.57 -15.94
C ILE A 486 -22.94 13.81 -15.58
N LEU A 487 -23.72 13.40 -16.58
CA LEU A 487 -24.92 12.58 -16.35
C LEU A 487 -24.56 11.21 -15.75
N GLN A 488 -23.49 10.59 -16.25
CA GLN A 488 -22.98 9.32 -15.70
C GLN A 488 -22.54 9.47 -14.24
N LEU A 489 -21.90 10.59 -13.87
CA LEU A 489 -21.55 10.89 -12.49
C LEU A 489 -22.82 10.94 -11.61
N PHE A 490 -23.88 11.61 -12.07
CA PHE A 490 -25.15 11.67 -11.34
C PHE A 490 -25.79 10.27 -11.20
N THR A 491 -25.83 9.46 -12.26
CA THR A 491 -26.39 8.09 -12.16
C THR A 491 -25.58 7.22 -11.21
N ASP A 492 -24.26 7.31 -11.25
CA ASP A 492 -23.36 6.57 -10.36
C ASP A 492 -23.54 6.99 -8.88
N LEU A 493 -23.89 8.25 -8.60
CA LEU A 493 -24.13 8.70 -7.23
C LEU A 493 -25.26 7.93 -6.54
N PHE A 494 -26.26 7.50 -7.28
CA PHE A 494 -27.42 6.76 -6.79
C PHE A 494 -27.30 5.23 -6.94
N SER A 495 -26.24 4.73 -7.61
CA SER A 495 -26.00 3.29 -7.76
C SER A 495 -25.21 2.71 -6.57
N GLN A 496 -25.22 1.41 -6.35
CA GLN A 496 -24.37 0.76 -5.34
C GLN A 496 -22.91 0.61 -5.78
N SER A 497 -22.66 0.50 -7.09
CA SER A 497 -21.32 0.39 -7.69
C SER A 497 -20.85 1.75 -8.24
N SER A 498 -19.56 1.87 -8.50
CA SER A 498 -18.95 3.02 -9.16
C SER A 498 -18.29 2.57 -10.44
N SER A 499 -18.57 3.25 -11.56
CA SER A 499 -18.07 2.85 -12.88
C SER A 499 -16.55 3.02 -13.03
N ASN A 500 -15.93 3.88 -12.23
CA ASN A 500 -14.50 4.12 -12.19
C ASN A 500 -14.08 4.86 -10.89
N LYS A 501 -12.76 5.02 -10.70
CA LYS A 501 -12.18 5.66 -9.51
C LYS A 501 -12.65 7.12 -9.33
N SER A 502 -12.84 7.89 -10.40
CA SER A 502 -13.33 9.29 -10.31
C SER A 502 -14.76 9.37 -9.76
N THR A 503 -15.66 8.51 -10.23
CA THR A 503 -17.04 8.46 -9.71
C THR A 503 -17.10 7.96 -8.26
N LYS A 504 -16.22 7.01 -7.90
CA LYS A 504 -16.05 6.57 -6.51
C LYS A 504 -15.58 7.72 -5.60
N MET A 505 -14.59 8.51 -6.02
CA MET A 505 -14.11 9.68 -5.26
C MET A 505 -15.21 10.73 -5.10
N ALA A 506 -15.94 11.05 -6.16
CA ALA A 506 -17.05 12.00 -6.11
C ALA A 506 -18.19 11.53 -5.16
N LYS A 507 -18.47 10.24 -5.17
CA LYS A 507 -19.45 9.61 -4.25
C LYS A 507 -19.03 9.73 -2.79
N SER A 508 -17.78 9.41 -2.48
CA SER A 508 -17.21 9.55 -1.13
C SER A 508 -17.32 11.00 -0.66
N PHE A 509 -16.88 11.93 -1.51
CA PHE A 509 -16.94 13.37 -1.23
C PHE A 509 -18.35 13.87 -0.87
N LEU A 510 -19.35 13.54 -1.69
CA LEU A 510 -20.73 13.98 -1.45
C LEU A 510 -21.34 13.35 -0.18
N LYS A 511 -21.04 12.09 0.07
CA LYS A 511 -21.48 11.40 1.29
C LYS A 511 -20.89 12.04 2.54
N ASP A 512 -19.63 12.41 2.49
CA ASP A 512 -18.92 13.04 3.60
C ASP A 512 -19.40 14.50 3.81
N ALA A 513 -19.62 15.26 2.73
CA ALA A 513 -20.22 16.60 2.78
C ALA A 513 -21.64 16.58 3.37
N PHE A 514 -22.45 15.60 2.98
CA PHE A 514 -23.80 15.41 3.55
C PHE A 514 -23.76 15.08 5.05
N THR A 515 -22.80 14.26 5.47
CA THR A 515 -22.62 13.89 6.89
C THR A 515 -22.17 15.10 7.72
N LEU A 516 -21.29 15.94 7.18
CA LEU A 516 -20.87 17.18 7.84
C LEU A 516 -22.01 18.17 8.02
N VAL A 517 -22.84 18.35 6.99
CA VAL A 517 -24.04 19.22 7.06
C VAL A 517 -25.05 18.67 8.07
N LYS A 518 -25.30 17.35 8.05
CA LYS A 518 -26.20 16.69 9.02
C LYS A 518 -25.72 16.88 10.47
N ASN A 519 -24.42 16.68 10.71
CA ASN A 519 -23.83 16.82 12.05
C ASN A 519 -23.80 18.28 12.55
N LYS A 520 -23.70 19.26 11.64
CA LYS A 520 -23.88 20.68 12.00
C LYS A 520 -25.33 21.04 12.34
N LEU A 521 -26.31 20.47 11.62
CA LEU A 521 -27.74 20.69 11.87
C LEU A 521 -28.25 20.02 13.16
N ILE A 522 -27.60 18.97 13.65
CA ILE A 522 -27.94 18.29 14.90
C ILE A 522 -27.29 18.97 16.12
N ARG A 523 -26.31 19.85 15.92
CA ARG A 523 -25.64 20.62 16.99
C ARG A 523 -26.22 22.03 17.18
N VAL A 524 -27.27 22.41 16.45
CA VAL A 524 -28.14 23.57 16.63
C VAL A 524 -29.47 23.08 17.19
#